data_69a83d69514a19be06f24ce061cee41c
#
_entry.id   69a83d69514a19be06f24ce061cee41c
#
_cell.length_a   1.000
_cell.length_b   1.000
_cell.length_c   1.000
_cell.angle_alpha   90.00
_cell.angle_beta   90.00
_cell.angle_gamma   90.00
#
_symmetry.space_group_name_H-M   'P 1'
#
loop_
_entity.id
_entity.type
_entity.pdbx_description
1 polymer ?
#
loop_
_entity_poly.entity_id
_entity_poly.type
_entity_poly.pdbx_seq_one_letter_code
_entity_poly.pdbx_strand_id
1 'polypeptide(L)'
;LKKYGVRNVFQSDKFRKYSRKTYQYDNFTFASKPEICFYIWLKDNNIKFEFQPKTNFIYVFQKKLHTYTADFYLIDTNEYIDLKGDQFFKNDGTMQNPWNHDEDELYEAKHQCMLKNNVKIFLSSQYEKFLKYVDLKYGKNFLEKFTKTV
;
A
#
# COMPACT_ATOMS: atom_id res chain seq x y z
N LEU A 1 4.52 3.56 24.95
CA LEU A 1 4.17 3.61 24.37
C LEU A 1 4.09 3.46 24.15
N LYS A 2 4.33 3.58 24.09
CA LYS A 2 4.09 3.52 23.44
C LYS A 2 3.81 3.56 23.09
N LYS A 3 4.16 3.66 23.30
CA LYS A 3 3.81 3.71 22.69
C LYS A 3 3.36 3.89 22.44
N TYR A 4 3.64 3.60 23.14
CA TYR A 4 3.09 3.94 22.48
C TYR A 4 2.74 4.00 22.64
N GLY A 5 3.19 3.77 22.81
CA GLY A 5 2.62 4.10 22.46
C GLY A 5 2.45 4.36 22.60
N VAL A 6 2.32 4.64 22.82
CA VAL A 6 1.83 5.10 22.47
C VAL A 6 1.74 4.97 22.54
N ARG A 7 1.90 5.06 22.90
CA ARG A 7 1.58 5.09 22.53
C ARG A 7 1.13 4.94 22.57
N ASN A 8 0.99 5.08 23.04
CA ASN A 8 0.41 5.09 22.71
C ASN A 8 -0.21 5.37 22.83
N VAL A 9 -0.36 5.43 22.99
CA VAL A 9 -0.95 6.02 22.87
C VAL A 9 -1.23 6.56 22.87
N PHE A 10 -1.15 6.65 23.07
CA PHE A 10 -1.26 7.31 22.64
C PHE A 10 -1.40 7.30 22.27
N GLN A 11 -0.94 7.46 23.53
CA GLN A 11 -1.04 7.24 22.27
C GLN A 11 -2.37 7.24 21.53
N SER A 12 -3.50 7.04 22.07
CA SER A 12 -4.75 7.00 21.36
C SER A 12 -5.09 8.34 20.70
N ASP A 13 -4.79 9.44 21.37
CA ASP A 13 -5.02 10.74 20.74
C ASP A 13 -4.13 10.97 19.54
N LYS A 14 -2.87 10.57 19.67
CA LYS A 14 -1.99 10.61 18.53
C LYS A 14 -2.52 9.75 17.41
N PHE A 15 -3.01 8.60 17.76
CA PHE A 15 -3.53 7.68 16.77
C PHE A 15 -4.70 8.30 15.99
N ARG A 16 -5.62 8.95 16.68
CA ARG A 16 -6.75 9.60 16.01
C ARG A 16 -6.31 10.73 15.11
N LYS A 17 -5.30 11.49 15.51
CA LYS A 17 -4.78 12.58 14.68
C LYS A 17 -4.26 12.06 13.35
N TYR A 18 -3.80 10.83 13.34
CA TYR A 18 -3.21 10.23 12.15
C TYR A 18 -4.14 9.20 11.53
N SER A 19 -5.43 9.26 11.86
CA SER A 19 -6.43 8.47 11.16
C SER A 19 -6.32 8.76 9.68
N ARG A 20 -6.22 7.73 8.90
CA ARG A 20 -6.09 7.90 7.47
C ARG A 20 -7.41 7.62 6.79
N LYS A 21 -7.57 8.20 5.62
CA LYS A 21 -8.69 7.89 4.77
C LYS A 21 -8.50 6.52 4.15
N THR A 22 -9.57 5.75 4.13
CA THR A 22 -9.65 4.59 3.26
C THR A 22 -10.76 4.86 2.25
N TYR A 23 -10.84 4.00 1.24
CA TYR A 23 -11.83 4.15 0.19
C TYR A 23 -12.58 2.84 0.06
N GLN A 24 -13.90 2.92 -0.08
CA GLN A 24 -14.71 1.73 -0.34
C GLN A 24 -15.33 1.84 -1.72
N TYR A 25 -15.05 0.85 -2.55
CA TYR A 25 -15.46 0.86 -3.95
C TYR A 25 -15.52 -0.58 -4.45
N ASP A 26 -16.58 -0.95 -5.18
CA ASP A 26 -16.75 -2.31 -5.72
C ASP A 26 -16.65 -3.40 -4.65
N ASN A 27 -17.14 -3.12 -3.45
CA ASN A 27 -17.09 -4.03 -2.30
C ASN A 27 -15.69 -4.33 -1.79
N PHE A 28 -14.71 -3.49 -2.14
CA PHE A 28 -13.36 -3.58 -1.61
C PHE A 28 -13.04 -2.34 -0.79
N THR A 29 -12.11 -2.51 0.15
CA THR A 29 -11.56 -1.40 0.92
C THR A 29 -10.13 -1.15 0.46
N PHE A 30 -9.85 0.08 0.05
CA PHE A 30 -8.53 0.48 -0.43
C PHE A 30 -7.86 1.35 0.61
N ALA A 31 -6.62 0.99 0.93
CA ALA A 31 -5.88 1.68 1.98
C ALA A 31 -5.37 3.05 1.55
N SER A 32 -5.31 3.32 0.26
CA SER A 32 -4.71 4.55 -0.24
C SER A 32 -5.33 4.94 -1.57
N LYS A 33 -5.15 6.23 -1.90
CA LYS A 33 -5.61 6.76 -3.17
C LYS A 33 -4.92 6.10 -4.39
N PRO A 34 -3.60 5.86 -4.37
CA PRO A 34 -2.98 5.15 -5.49
C PRO A 34 -3.58 3.78 -5.75
N GLU A 35 -3.93 3.05 -4.70
CA GLU A 35 -4.51 1.71 -4.87
C GLU A 35 -5.85 1.76 -5.58
N ILE A 36 -6.77 2.62 -5.15
CA ILE A 36 -8.07 2.69 -5.79
C ILE A 36 -7.96 3.22 -7.22
N CYS A 37 -7.07 4.16 -7.46
CA CYS A 37 -6.87 4.69 -8.81
C CYS A 37 -6.32 3.63 -9.76
N PHE A 38 -5.36 2.83 -9.29
CA PHE A 38 -4.82 1.75 -10.10
C PHE A 38 -5.89 0.70 -10.39
N TYR A 39 -6.71 0.37 -9.38
CA TYR A 39 -7.82 -0.55 -9.55
C TYR A 39 -8.77 -0.07 -10.65
N ILE A 40 -9.17 1.19 -10.59
CA ILE A 40 -10.09 1.77 -11.58
C ILE A 40 -9.45 1.74 -12.98
N TRP A 41 -8.18 2.10 -13.08
CA TRP A 41 -7.47 2.11 -14.33
C TRP A 41 -7.42 0.71 -14.94
N LEU A 42 -7.13 -0.30 -14.13
CA LEU A 42 -7.07 -1.68 -14.60
C LEU A 42 -8.43 -2.13 -15.13
N LYS A 43 -9.50 -1.85 -14.38
CA LYS A 43 -10.85 -2.22 -14.82
C LYS A 43 -11.25 -1.51 -16.09
N ASP A 44 -10.98 -0.23 -16.17
CA ASP A 44 -11.37 0.57 -17.34
C ASP A 44 -10.62 0.14 -18.60
N ASN A 45 -9.44 -0.43 -18.45
CA ASN A 45 -8.64 -0.91 -19.57
C ASN A 45 -8.79 -2.42 -19.81
N ASN A 46 -9.73 -3.06 -19.14
CA ASN A 46 -10.04 -4.49 -19.31
C ASN A 46 -8.83 -5.38 -19.07
N ILE A 47 -7.98 -4.99 -18.13
CA ILE A 47 -6.81 -5.81 -17.72
C ILE A 47 -7.27 -6.78 -16.66
N LYS A 48 -6.97 -8.07 -16.84
CA LYS A 48 -7.34 -9.09 -15.87
C LYS A 48 -6.40 -9.05 -14.67
N PHE A 49 -6.97 -8.95 -13.48
CA PHE A 49 -6.18 -8.84 -12.27
C PHE A 49 -6.95 -9.36 -11.05
N GLU A 50 -6.20 -9.59 -9.97
CA GLU A 50 -6.77 -9.85 -8.66
C GLU A 50 -6.29 -8.76 -7.72
N PHE A 51 -7.23 -8.19 -6.96
CA PHE A 51 -6.90 -7.24 -5.90
C PHE A 51 -6.69 -8.02 -4.61
N GLN A 52 -5.55 -7.80 -3.94
CA GLN A 52 -5.16 -8.53 -2.72
C GLN A 52 -5.26 -10.04 -2.97
N PRO A 53 -4.43 -10.55 -3.88
CA PRO A 53 -4.47 -11.98 -4.22
C PRO A 53 -4.22 -12.84 -2.98
N LYS A 54 -4.68 -14.08 -3.03
CA LYS A 54 -4.56 -14.99 -1.88
C LYS A 54 -3.16 -15.52 -1.68
N THR A 55 -2.28 -15.36 -2.65
CA THR A 55 -0.90 -15.82 -2.55
C THR A 55 -0.17 -15.02 -1.49
N ASN A 56 0.41 -15.72 -0.52
CA ASN A 56 1.23 -15.11 0.52
C ASN A 56 2.66 -15.54 0.33
N PHE A 57 3.58 -14.58 0.45
CA PHE A 57 5.01 -14.86 0.44
C PHE A 57 5.49 -14.87 1.88
N ILE A 58 6.31 -15.83 2.24
CA ILE A 58 6.75 -16.03 3.61
C ILE A 58 8.19 -15.56 3.75
N TYR A 59 8.46 -14.84 4.83
CA TYR A 59 9.84 -14.45 5.17
C TYR A 59 10.04 -14.59 6.68
N VAL A 60 11.29 -14.65 7.09
CA VAL A 60 11.65 -14.80 8.50
C VAL A 60 12.31 -13.51 8.96
N PHE A 61 11.89 -13.02 10.12
CA PHE A 61 12.51 -11.87 10.75
C PHE A 61 12.58 -12.14 12.24
N GLN A 62 13.79 -12.09 12.79
CA GLN A 62 14.05 -12.34 14.22
C GLN A 62 13.42 -13.66 14.67
N LYS A 63 13.67 -14.71 13.90
CA LYS A 63 13.23 -16.09 14.17
C LYS A 63 11.72 -16.28 14.13
N LYS A 64 10.98 -15.32 13.62
CA LYS A 64 9.53 -15.44 13.46
C LYS A 64 9.16 -15.45 11.99
N LEU A 65 8.15 -16.24 11.67
CA LEU A 65 7.60 -16.26 10.32
C LEU A 65 6.64 -15.09 10.14
N HIS A 66 6.79 -14.41 9.01
CA HIS A 66 5.91 -13.34 8.59
C HIS A 66 5.40 -13.63 7.20
N THR A 67 4.27 -13.04 6.85
CA THR A 67 3.74 -13.17 5.50
C THR A 67 3.61 -11.79 4.86
N TYR A 68 3.75 -11.77 3.54
CA TYR A 68 3.54 -10.60 2.72
C TYR A 68 2.54 -10.93 1.63
N THR A 69 1.56 -10.07 1.42
CA THR A 69 0.58 -10.18 0.35
C THR A 69 0.68 -8.94 -0.51
N ALA A 70 0.84 -9.12 -1.82
CA ALA A 70 0.91 -7.99 -2.74
C ALA A 70 -0.45 -7.31 -2.86
N ASP A 71 -0.44 -6.05 -3.28
CA ASP A 71 -1.69 -5.32 -3.50
C ASP A 71 -2.44 -5.84 -4.71
N PHE A 72 -1.74 -6.15 -5.80
CA PHE A 72 -2.34 -6.57 -7.06
C PHE A 72 -1.55 -7.70 -7.71
N TYR A 73 -2.28 -8.55 -8.43
CA TYR A 73 -1.68 -9.57 -9.28
C TYR A 73 -2.27 -9.42 -10.68
N LEU A 74 -1.42 -9.18 -11.67
CA LEU A 74 -1.84 -9.10 -13.08
C LEU A 74 -1.75 -10.49 -13.68
N ILE A 75 -2.88 -11.02 -14.11
CA ILE A 75 -3.00 -12.43 -14.48
C ILE A 75 -2.23 -12.73 -15.77
N ASP A 76 -2.45 -11.92 -16.81
CA ASP A 76 -1.89 -12.22 -18.12
C ASP A 76 -0.37 -12.09 -18.17
N THR A 77 0.20 -11.20 -17.37
CA THR A 77 1.65 -10.99 -17.33
C THR A 77 2.33 -11.69 -16.16
N ASN A 78 1.54 -12.28 -15.26
CA ASN A 78 2.07 -12.96 -14.06
C ASN A 78 2.94 -12.01 -13.23
N GLU A 79 2.41 -10.82 -12.93
CA GLU A 79 3.14 -9.80 -12.21
C GLU A 79 2.44 -9.46 -10.90
N TYR A 80 3.21 -9.41 -9.81
CA TYR A 80 2.73 -8.89 -8.54
C TYR A 80 3.15 -7.42 -8.42
N ILE A 81 2.23 -6.57 -8.00
CA ILE A 81 2.46 -5.13 -7.92
C ILE A 81 2.03 -4.62 -6.56
N ASP A 82 2.89 -3.78 -5.99
CA ASP A 82 2.62 -3.10 -4.73
C ASP A 82 2.78 -1.60 -4.98
N LEU A 83 1.90 -0.79 -4.39
CA LEU A 83 1.98 0.66 -4.52
C LEU A 83 2.37 1.24 -3.17
N LYS A 84 3.46 2.01 -3.16
CA LYS A 84 4.02 2.58 -1.94
C LYS A 84 4.30 4.05 -2.10
N GLY A 85 3.99 4.84 -1.07
CA GLY A 85 4.43 6.22 -1.04
C GLY A 85 5.94 6.31 -0.90
N ASP A 86 6.50 7.41 -1.40
CA ASP A 86 7.95 7.60 -1.40
C ASP A 86 8.53 7.62 0.01
N GLN A 87 7.73 8.02 1.00
CA GLN A 87 8.18 8.11 2.39
C GLN A 87 8.58 6.77 3.00
N PHE A 88 8.20 5.66 2.37
CA PHE A 88 8.57 4.34 2.86
C PHE A 88 9.99 3.93 2.49
N PHE A 89 10.72 4.78 1.78
CA PHE A 89 12.08 4.44 1.32
C PHE A 89 13.07 5.50 1.75
N LYS A 90 14.23 5.03 2.22
CA LYS A 90 15.36 5.89 2.54
C LYS A 90 16.13 6.22 1.26
N ASN A 91 17.05 7.17 1.38
CA ASN A 91 17.88 7.57 0.23
C ASN A 91 18.74 6.42 -0.31
N ASP A 92 19.06 5.45 0.54
CA ASP A 92 19.88 4.30 0.11
C ASP A 92 19.05 3.19 -0.52
N GLY A 93 17.74 3.40 -0.67
CA GLY A 93 16.85 2.42 -1.30
C GLY A 93 16.26 1.39 -0.36
N THR A 94 16.64 1.40 0.93
CA THR A 94 16.04 0.47 1.89
C THR A 94 14.70 0.99 2.37
N MET A 95 13.84 0.06 2.81
CA MET A 95 12.51 0.42 3.24
C MET A 95 12.49 0.77 4.72
N GLN A 96 11.60 1.67 5.08
CA GLN A 96 11.46 2.14 6.45
C GLN A 96 9.98 2.30 6.80
N ASN A 97 9.69 2.31 8.11
CA ASN A 97 8.40 2.75 8.60
C ASN A 97 8.54 4.23 8.96
N PRO A 98 7.95 5.15 8.17
CA PRO A 98 8.17 6.57 8.39
C PRO A 98 7.54 7.08 9.68
N TRP A 99 6.65 6.31 10.30
CA TRP A 99 5.99 6.71 11.54
C TRP A 99 6.60 6.05 12.78
N ASN A 100 7.40 5.00 12.59
CA ASN A 100 8.03 4.31 13.70
C ASN A 100 9.32 3.64 13.21
N HIS A 101 10.44 4.35 13.37
CA HIS A 101 11.72 3.87 12.85
C HIS A 101 12.25 2.65 13.59
N ASP A 102 11.68 2.30 14.75
CA ASP A 102 12.03 1.06 15.42
C ASP A 102 11.66 -0.17 14.58
N GLU A 103 10.76 -0.01 13.61
CA GLU A 103 10.34 -1.09 12.73
C GLU A 103 11.03 -1.07 11.37
N ASP A 104 12.03 -0.21 11.19
CA ASP A 104 12.68 -0.10 9.89
C ASP A 104 13.28 -1.43 9.42
N GLU A 105 13.89 -2.18 10.33
CA GLU A 105 14.48 -3.47 9.95
C GLU A 105 13.42 -4.48 9.53
N LEU A 106 12.28 -4.48 10.20
CA LEU A 106 11.16 -5.34 9.79
C LEU A 106 10.67 -4.96 8.40
N TYR A 107 10.54 -3.66 8.15
CA TYR A 107 10.09 -3.18 6.84
C TYR A 107 11.09 -3.56 5.75
N GLU A 108 12.39 -3.47 6.03
CA GLU A 108 13.38 -3.87 5.05
C GLU A 108 13.38 -5.38 4.83
N ALA A 109 13.10 -6.17 5.87
CA ALA A 109 12.96 -7.63 5.69
C ALA A 109 11.80 -7.94 4.75
N LYS A 110 10.68 -7.21 4.92
CA LYS A 110 9.54 -7.35 3.99
C LYS A 110 9.94 -6.94 2.58
N HIS A 111 10.68 -5.84 2.44
CA HIS A 111 11.14 -5.36 1.14
C HIS A 111 12.01 -6.41 0.45
N GLN A 112 12.91 -7.06 1.18
CA GLN A 112 13.72 -8.12 0.62
C GLN A 112 12.86 -9.30 0.16
N CYS A 113 11.80 -9.62 0.88
CA CYS A 113 10.85 -10.64 0.46
C CYS A 113 10.18 -10.24 -0.86
N MET A 114 9.79 -8.98 -0.99
CA MET A 114 9.20 -8.47 -2.22
C MET A 114 10.18 -8.59 -3.39
N LEU A 115 11.42 -8.17 -3.19
CA LEU A 115 12.44 -8.24 -4.24
C LEU A 115 12.72 -9.68 -4.66
N LYS A 116 12.82 -10.57 -3.69
CA LYS A 116 13.09 -11.99 -3.95
C LYS A 116 11.98 -12.62 -4.79
N ASN A 117 10.77 -12.16 -4.63
CA ASN A 117 9.62 -12.71 -5.33
C ASN A 117 9.20 -11.87 -6.53
N ASN A 118 10.08 -10.99 -6.98
CA ASN A 118 9.90 -10.17 -8.19
C ASN A 118 8.66 -9.29 -8.14
N VAL A 119 8.27 -8.81 -6.96
CA VAL A 119 7.17 -7.88 -6.82
C VAL A 119 7.63 -6.53 -7.35
N LYS A 120 6.83 -5.93 -8.23
CA LYS A 120 7.10 -4.58 -8.73
C LYS A 120 6.53 -3.57 -7.75
N ILE A 121 7.35 -2.62 -7.34
CA ILE A 121 6.92 -1.57 -6.42
C ILE A 121 6.73 -0.29 -7.24
N PHE A 122 5.49 0.20 -7.25
CA PHE A 122 5.17 1.46 -7.92
C PHE A 122 5.24 2.58 -6.88
N LEU A 123 6.18 3.48 -7.05
CA LEU A 123 6.29 4.71 -6.28
C LEU A 123 5.55 5.82 -7.01
N SER A 124 5.58 7.04 -6.44
CA SER A 124 4.81 8.16 -7.00
C SER A 124 5.12 8.41 -8.47
N SER A 125 6.37 8.25 -8.88
CA SER A 125 6.73 8.46 -10.28
C SER A 125 6.03 7.49 -11.22
N GLN A 126 5.68 6.30 -10.75
CA GLN A 126 4.97 5.32 -11.56
C GLN A 126 3.45 5.41 -11.42
N TYR A 127 2.94 5.68 -10.21
CA TYR A 127 1.49 5.60 -10.02
C TYR A 127 0.76 6.92 -10.24
N GLU A 128 1.47 8.04 -10.34
CA GLU A 128 0.81 9.33 -10.50
C GLU A 128 -0.05 9.40 -11.75
N LYS A 129 0.33 8.69 -12.79
CA LYS A 129 -0.47 8.66 -14.01
C LYS A 129 -1.87 8.07 -13.79
N PHE A 130 -2.00 7.15 -12.84
CA PHE A 130 -3.30 6.56 -12.54
C PHE A 130 -4.19 7.56 -11.80
N LEU A 131 -3.61 8.37 -10.92
CA LEU A 131 -4.34 9.43 -10.25
C LEU A 131 -4.84 10.46 -11.26
N LYS A 132 -3.97 10.84 -12.19
CA LYS A 132 -4.35 11.79 -13.25
C LYS A 132 -5.45 11.23 -14.14
N TYR A 133 -5.36 9.94 -14.45
CA TYR A 133 -6.39 9.30 -15.26
C TYR A 133 -7.77 9.41 -14.61
N VAL A 134 -7.85 9.10 -13.33
CA VAL A 134 -9.13 9.15 -12.61
C VAL A 134 -9.63 10.59 -12.53
N ASP A 135 -8.74 11.54 -12.23
CA ASP A 135 -9.13 12.96 -12.16
C ASP A 135 -9.71 13.44 -13.48
N LEU A 136 -9.06 13.07 -14.60
CA LEU A 136 -9.49 13.54 -15.91
C LEU A 136 -10.78 12.87 -16.36
N LYS A 137 -10.93 11.58 -16.11
CA LYS A 137 -12.09 10.85 -16.60
C LYS A 137 -13.32 11.04 -15.72
N TYR A 138 -13.14 11.05 -14.40
CA TYR A 138 -14.25 11.04 -13.47
C TYR A 138 -14.42 12.34 -12.69
N GLY A 139 -13.44 13.24 -12.73
CA GLY A 139 -13.46 14.50 -12.01
C GLY A 139 -12.62 14.46 -10.76
N LYS A 140 -12.12 15.64 -10.35
CA LYS A 140 -11.19 15.74 -9.23
C LYS A 140 -11.76 15.28 -7.90
N ASN A 141 -13.07 15.40 -7.74
CA ASN A 141 -13.72 15.06 -6.46
C ASN A 141 -14.40 13.69 -6.51
N PHE A 142 -14.15 12.93 -7.57
CA PHE A 142 -14.82 11.65 -7.74
C PHE A 142 -14.61 10.72 -6.56
N LEU A 143 -13.37 10.61 -6.08
CA LEU A 143 -13.04 9.66 -5.03
C LEU A 143 -13.59 10.05 -3.66
N GLU A 144 -13.92 11.32 -3.46
CA GLU A 144 -14.46 11.77 -2.17
C GLU A 144 -15.76 11.05 -1.81
N LYS A 145 -16.51 10.61 -2.79
CA LYS A 145 -17.75 9.87 -2.55
C LYS A 145 -17.53 8.56 -1.85
N PHE A 146 -16.33 8.01 -1.97
CA PHE A 146 -16.04 6.66 -1.50
C PHE A 146 -15.14 6.68 -0.27
N THR A 147 -14.81 7.86 0.26
CA THR A 147 -13.90 7.95 1.39
C THR A 147 -14.55 7.48 2.67
N LYS A 148 -13.72 6.87 3.50
CA LYS A 148 -14.06 6.55 4.87
C LYS A 148 -12.87 6.88 5.75
N THR A 149 -13.15 7.48 6.89
CA THR A 149 -12.10 7.77 7.87
C THR A 149 -12.08 6.66 8.89
N VAL A 150 -10.90 6.15 9.15
CA VAL A 150 -10.70 5.05 10.10
C VAL A 150 -10.14 5.58 11.40
#